data_afc7c4f1aed464fee16545e562f2f823
#
_entry.id   afc7c4f1aed464fee16545e562f2f823
#
_cell.length_a   1.000
_cell.length_b   1.000
_cell.length_c   1.000
_cell.angle_alpha   90.00
_cell.angle_beta   90.00
_cell.angle_gamma   90.00
#
_symmetry.space_group_name_H-M   'P 1'
#
loop_
_entity.id
_entity.type
_entity.pdbx_description
1 polymer ?
#
loop_
_entity_poly.entity_id
_entity_poly.type
_entity_poly.pdbx_seq_one_letter_code
_entity_poly.pdbx_strand_id
1 'polypeptide(L)'
;MLNGIGFIIILVCVFGSFIMSGGKSEIIAHALPHEMMAIAGAAIGAFIVANSMATIKKAGTGIMRAFKGGKWKAQDYKDLLTLMFTVLSTFKKGGATALEPHLDQPEESNLFTPYPRLLKDHHLVEFICDYLRMMTVNFEDPHQIEAAMDADIEKHHHEEAGPQHALQIMADGLPALGIVAAVLGVIKTMGSIDQPTEILGAMIGGALVGTFLGVLLSYCVVGPLAAKLLETLEADGKPYSIVKTAIVAYAQNQ
;
A
#
# COMPACT_ATOMS: atom_id res chain seq x y z
N MET A 1 9.46 -12.58 2.80
CA MET A 1 10.88 -12.99 2.88
C MET A 1 11.79 -12.07 2.05
N LEU A 2 11.46 -11.79 0.79
CA LEU A 2 12.31 -10.98 -0.10
C LEU A 2 12.57 -9.55 0.42
N ASN A 3 11.55 -8.90 0.99
CA ASN A 3 11.68 -7.55 1.55
C ASN A 3 12.71 -7.48 2.71
N GLY A 4 12.72 -8.49 3.59
CA GLY A 4 13.70 -8.54 4.68
C GLY A 4 15.14 -8.70 4.18
N ILE A 5 15.34 -9.52 3.14
CA ILE A 5 16.64 -9.68 2.48
C ILE A 5 17.10 -8.35 1.88
N GLY A 6 16.19 -7.62 1.22
CA GLY A 6 16.48 -6.29 0.66
C GLY A 6 16.97 -5.30 1.71
N PHE A 7 16.30 -5.21 2.85
CA PHE A 7 16.74 -4.34 3.95
C PHE A 7 18.12 -4.73 4.52
N ILE A 8 18.38 -6.02 4.66
CA ILE A 8 19.71 -6.50 5.10
C ILE A 8 20.79 -6.10 4.10
N ILE A 9 20.56 -6.27 2.80
CA ILE A 9 21.51 -5.88 1.75
C ILE A 9 21.78 -4.37 1.82
N ILE A 10 20.75 -3.53 1.95
CA ILE A 10 20.91 -2.08 2.09
C ILE A 10 21.79 -1.74 3.27
N LEU A 11 21.50 -2.29 4.45
CA LEU A 11 22.28 -2.01 5.66
C LEU A 11 23.72 -2.49 5.52
N VAL A 12 23.95 -3.70 5.02
CA VAL A 12 25.30 -4.27 4.84
C VAL A 12 26.08 -3.46 3.80
N CYS A 13 25.50 -3.09 2.67
CA CYS A 13 26.20 -2.33 1.65
C CYS A 13 26.52 -0.90 2.10
N VAL A 14 25.57 -0.20 2.71
CA VAL A 14 25.74 1.19 3.14
C VAL A 14 26.72 1.28 4.30
N PHE A 15 26.47 0.58 5.39
CA PHE A 15 27.33 0.65 6.58
C PHE A 15 28.61 -0.16 6.40
N GLY A 16 28.58 -1.27 5.68
CA GLY A 16 29.76 -2.06 5.37
C GLY A 16 30.77 -1.29 4.54
N SER A 17 30.34 -0.58 3.48
CA SER A 17 31.23 0.26 2.68
C SER A 17 31.84 1.40 3.50
N PHE A 18 31.07 2.03 4.40
CA PHE A 18 31.56 3.07 5.29
C PHE A 18 32.64 2.56 6.23
N ILE A 19 32.42 1.39 6.84
CA ILE A 19 33.42 0.76 7.75
C ILE A 19 34.66 0.35 6.96
N MET A 20 34.50 -0.25 5.78
CA MET A 20 35.64 -0.67 4.93
C MET A 20 36.49 0.52 4.46
N SER A 21 35.89 1.70 4.27
CA SER A 21 36.64 2.93 3.95
C SER A 21 37.32 3.59 5.13
N GLY A 22 37.31 2.97 6.33
CA GLY A 22 37.92 3.52 7.53
C GLY A 22 37.08 4.57 8.26
N GLY A 23 35.77 4.64 7.95
CA GLY A 23 34.85 5.55 8.60
C GLY A 23 34.69 5.25 10.10
N LYS A 24 34.65 6.31 10.92
CA LYS A 24 34.43 6.20 12.36
C LYS A 24 32.94 5.99 12.68
N SER A 25 32.54 4.74 12.89
CA SER A 25 31.14 4.37 13.19
C SER A 25 30.61 4.99 14.50
N GLU A 26 31.52 5.37 15.41
CA GLU A 26 31.18 6.05 16.67
C GLU A 26 30.43 7.36 16.45
N ILE A 27 30.82 8.15 15.44
CA ILE A 27 30.15 9.42 15.12
C ILE A 27 28.70 9.16 14.74
N ILE A 28 28.45 8.16 13.87
CA ILE A 28 27.09 7.78 13.47
C ILE A 28 26.32 7.27 14.68
N ALA A 29 26.90 6.38 15.48
CA ALA A 29 26.24 5.79 16.63
C ALA A 29 25.81 6.82 17.68
N HIS A 30 26.64 7.85 17.92
CA HIS A 30 26.29 8.94 18.84
C HIS A 30 25.24 9.91 18.28
N ALA A 31 25.29 10.22 16.99
CA ALA A 31 24.34 11.12 16.35
C ALA A 31 22.97 10.46 16.13
N LEU A 32 22.94 9.17 15.83
CA LEU A 32 21.74 8.40 15.41
C LEU A 32 20.50 8.62 16.29
N PRO A 33 20.56 8.54 17.65
CA PRO A 33 19.36 8.71 18.46
C PRO A 33 18.72 10.11 18.35
N HIS A 34 19.55 11.15 18.31
CA HIS A 34 19.09 12.54 18.24
C HIS A 34 18.54 12.86 16.85
N GLU A 35 19.25 12.47 15.81
CA GLU A 35 18.84 12.66 14.41
C GLU A 35 17.58 11.85 14.08
N MET A 36 17.48 10.61 14.55
CA MET A 36 16.27 9.81 14.41
C MET A 36 15.07 10.44 15.11
N MET A 37 15.25 10.98 16.31
CA MET A 37 14.18 11.68 17.01
C MET A 37 13.72 12.93 16.25
N ALA A 38 14.66 13.71 15.71
CA ALA A 38 14.33 14.91 14.95
C ALA A 38 13.62 14.57 13.63
N ILE A 39 14.17 13.66 12.84
CA ILE A 39 13.68 13.35 11.50
C ILE A 39 12.41 12.49 11.56
N ALA A 40 12.48 11.34 12.24
CA ALA A 40 11.34 10.43 12.32
C ALA A 40 10.20 11.04 13.16
N GLY A 41 10.52 11.75 14.25
CA GLY A 41 9.52 12.44 15.05
C GLY A 41 8.79 13.54 14.26
N ALA A 42 9.52 14.36 13.51
CA ALA A 42 8.92 15.38 12.65
C ALA A 42 8.10 14.74 11.51
N ALA A 43 8.60 13.68 10.89
CA ALA A 43 7.88 12.97 9.83
C ALA A 43 6.57 12.35 10.34
N ILE A 44 6.60 11.69 11.50
CA ILE A 44 5.39 11.14 12.13
C ILE A 44 4.42 12.27 12.53
N GLY A 45 4.93 13.36 13.10
CA GLY A 45 4.11 14.53 13.42
C GLY A 45 3.42 15.12 12.20
N ALA A 46 4.17 15.34 11.11
CA ALA A 46 3.63 15.83 9.85
C ALA A 46 2.60 14.86 9.25
N PHE A 47 2.87 13.55 9.30
CA PHE A 47 1.96 12.50 8.86
C PHE A 47 0.63 12.52 9.64
N ILE A 48 0.66 12.71 10.97
CA ILE A 48 -0.53 12.81 11.80
C ILE A 48 -1.34 14.07 11.49
N VAL A 49 -0.66 15.21 11.30
CA VAL A 49 -1.32 16.49 10.97
C VAL A 49 -1.99 16.44 9.59
N ALA A 50 -1.38 15.77 8.62
CA ALA A 50 -1.87 15.72 7.24
C ALA A 50 -2.98 14.71 7.00
N ASN A 51 -3.19 13.71 7.89
CA ASN A 51 -4.03 12.57 7.60
C ASN A 51 -5.13 12.35 8.64
N SER A 52 -6.25 11.79 8.18
CA SER A 52 -7.33 11.36 9.08
C SER A 52 -6.90 10.14 9.92
N MET A 53 -7.53 9.95 11.08
CA MET A 53 -7.29 8.79 11.95
C MET A 53 -7.57 7.45 11.22
N ALA A 54 -8.51 7.43 10.29
CA ALA A 54 -8.81 6.27 9.46
C ALA A 54 -7.63 5.94 8.54
N THR A 55 -7.07 6.95 7.85
CA THR A 55 -5.90 6.81 6.98
C THR A 55 -4.66 6.33 7.76
N ILE A 56 -4.44 6.89 8.96
CA ILE A 56 -3.32 6.50 9.83
C ILE A 56 -3.41 5.01 10.20
N LYS A 57 -4.59 4.56 10.64
CA LYS A 57 -4.82 3.13 10.97
C LYS A 57 -4.66 2.24 9.75
N LYS A 58 -5.23 2.62 8.61
CA LYS A 58 -5.09 1.89 7.34
C LYS A 58 -3.64 1.84 6.87
N ALA A 59 -2.84 2.91 7.04
CA ALA A 59 -1.42 2.91 6.70
C ALA A 59 -0.62 1.92 7.57
N GLY A 60 -0.86 1.88 8.88
CA GLY A 60 -0.23 0.91 9.76
C GLY A 60 -0.54 -0.55 9.40
N THR A 61 -1.81 -0.85 9.11
CA THR A 61 -2.21 -2.20 8.63
C THR A 61 -1.71 -2.48 7.22
N GLY A 62 -1.62 -1.46 6.37
CA GLY A 62 -1.09 -1.52 5.02
C GLY A 62 0.39 -1.91 4.98
N ILE A 63 1.22 -1.31 5.83
CA ILE A 63 2.63 -1.70 5.98
C ILE A 63 2.73 -3.20 6.31
N MET A 64 1.89 -3.69 7.23
CA MET A 64 1.89 -5.11 7.60
C MET A 64 1.44 -6.01 6.42
N ARG A 65 0.48 -5.55 5.60
CA ARG A 65 0.06 -6.23 4.35
C ARG A 65 1.19 -6.26 3.32
N ALA A 66 1.95 -5.18 3.15
CA ALA A 66 3.09 -5.12 2.22
C ALA A 66 4.15 -6.20 2.52
N PHE A 67 4.34 -6.58 3.80
CA PHE A 67 5.20 -7.69 4.19
C PHE A 67 4.59 -9.07 3.98
N LYS A 68 3.27 -9.21 4.15
CA LYS A 68 2.56 -10.50 4.00
C LYS A 68 2.26 -10.87 2.55
N GLY A 69 2.21 -9.87 1.66
CA GLY A 69 1.83 -10.04 0.25
C GLY A 69 0.33 -9.93 0.01
N GLY A 70 -0.08 -10.08 -1.26
CA GLY A 70 -1.46 -9.96 -1.70
C GLY A 70 -2.42 -10.97 -1.07
N LYS A 71 -3.68 -10.60 -1.01
CA LYS A 71 -4.79 -11.35 -0.41
C LYS A 71 -5.12 -12.61 -1.22
N TRP A 72 -5.00 -12.53 -2.55
CA TRP A 72 -5.47 -13.54 -3.49
C TRP A 72 -4.35 -14.49 -3.93
N LYS A 73 -4.66 -15.77 -3.99
CA LYS A 73 -3.80 -16.82 -4.52
C LYS A 73 -4.31 -17.34 -5.86
N ALA A 74 -3.47 -18.05 -6.59
CA ALA A 74 -3.85 -18.64 -7.89
C ALA A 74 -5.14 -19.48 -7.83
N GLN A 75 -5.40 -20.16 -6.71
CA GLN A 75 -6.63 -20.93 -6.53
C GLN A 75 -7.85 -20.03 -6.43
N ASP A 76 -7.76 -18.88 -5.74
CA ASP A 76 -8.87 -17.95 -5.57
C ASP A 76 -9.34 -17.36 -6.92
N TYR A 77 -8.42 -17.14 -7.86
CA TYR A 77 -8.76 -16.73 -9.22
C TYR A 77 -9.51 -17.80 -10.00
N LYS A 78 -9.13 -19.08 -9.82
CA LYS A 78 -9.86 -20.20 -10.44
C LYS A 78 -11.26 -20.32 -9.84
N ASP A 79 -11.36 -20.19 -8.53
CA ASP A 79 -12.62 -20.23 -7.79
C ASP A 79 -13.53 -19.09 -8.24
N LEU A 80 -13.00 -17.87 -8.41
CA LEU A 80 -13.74 -16.73 -8.92
C LEU A 80 -14.27 -16.97 -10.35
N LEU A 81 -13.41 -17.46 -11.25
CA LEU A 81 -13.84 -17.78 -12.61
C LEU A 81 -14.92 -18.85 -12.64
N THR A 82 -14.81 -19.88 -11.79
CA THR A 82 -15.81 -20.94 -11.69
C THR A 82 -17.11 -20.41 -11.10
N LEU A 83 -17.06 -19.56 -10.09
CA LEU A 83 -18.21 -18.87 -9.52
C LEU A 83 -18.92 -18.05 -10.61
N MET A 84 -18.19 -17.18 -11.31
CA MET A 84 -18.75 -16.34 -12.37
C MET A 84 -19.39 -17.17 -13.48
N PHE A 85 -18.74 -18.24 -13.92
CA PHE A 85 -19.31 -19.15 -14.91
C PHE A 85 -20.61 -19.78 -14.42
N THR A 86 -20.65 -20.24 -13.18
CA THR A 86 -21.83 -20.90 -12.60
C THR A 86 -23.00 -19.93 -12.46
N VAL A 87 -22.72 -18.73 -11.94
CA VAL A 87 -23.72 -17.68 -11.76
C VAL A 87 -24.29 -17.22 -13.10
N LEU A 88 -23.44 -16.92 -14.08
CA LEU A 88 -23.88 -16.48 -15.42
C LEU A 88 -24.60 -17.61 -16.18
N SER A 89 -24.20 -18.87 -15.99
CA SER A 89 -24.91 -20.03 -16.55
C SER A 89 -26.30 -20.21 -15.93
N THR A 90 -26.45 -19.96 -14.64
CA THR A 90 -27.74 -19.98 -13.94
C THR A 90 -28.65 -18.88 -14.45
N PHE A 91 -28.10 -17.67 -14.62
CA PHE A 91 -28.82 -16.54 -15.20
C PHE A 91 -29.27 -16.84 -16.64
N LYS A 92 -28.39 -17.41 -17.48
CA LYS A 92 -28.72 -17.77 -18.87
C LYS A 92 -29.84 -18.81 -18.96
N LYS A 93 -29.92 -19.77 -18.05
CA LYS A 93 -30.90 -20.88 -18.07
C LYS A 93 -32.24 -20.51 -17.45
N GLY A 94 -32.23 -19.75 -16.35
CA GLY A 94 -33.40 -19.50 -15.52
C GLY A 94 -33.84 -18.03 -15.43
N GLY A 95 -33.08 -17.13 -16.06
CA GLY A 95 -33.35 -15.70 -16.01
C GLY A 95 -33.16 -15.08 -14.63
N ALA A 96 -33.70 -13.88 -14.46
CA ALA A 96 -33.65 -13.11 -13.23
C ALA A 96 -34.21 -13.87 -12.02
N THR A 97 -35.35 -14.51 -12.18
CA THR A 97 -36.07 -15.23 -11.11
C THR A 97 -35.24 -16.37 -10.48
N ALA A 98 -34.39 -17.02 -11.29
CA ALA A 98 -33.53 -18.09 -10.77
C ALA A 98 -32.30 -17.55 -10.03
N LEU A 99 -31.89 -16.31 -10.29
CA LEU A 99 -30.68 -15.72 -9.72
C LEU A 99 -30.96 -14.87 -8.46
N GLU A 100 -32.08 -14.14 -8.42
CA GLU A 100 -32.47 -13.25 -7.30
C GLU A 100 -32.26 -13.84 -5.91
N PRO A 101 -32.73 -15.07 -5.59
CA PRO A 101 -32.54 -15.62 -4.24
C PRO A 101 -31.07 -15.79 -3.84
N HIS A 102 -30.20 -15.99 -4.83
CA HIS A 102 -28.76 -16.14 -4.61
C HIS A 102 -28.03 -14.81 -4.45
N LEU A 103 -28.57 -13.73 -5.02
CA LEU A 103 -28.03 -12.38 -4.88
C LEU A 103 -28.47 -11.71 -3.59
N ASP A 104 -29.66 -12.05 -3.08
CA ASP A 104 -30.20 -11.47 -1.85
C ASP A 104 -29.52 -12.02 -0.60
N GLN A 105 -29.17 -13.31 -0.62
CA GLN A 105 -28.51 -14.00 0.47
C GLN A 105 -27.30 -14.80 -0.02
N PRO A 106 -26.22 -14.11 -0.45
CA PRO A 106 -25.05 -14.78 -1.01
C PRO A 106 -24.35 -15.70 0.01
N GLU A 107 -24.40 -15.39 1.30
CA GLU A 107 -23.82 -16.21 2.36
C GLU A 107 -24.52 -17.57 2.56
N GLU A 108 -25.81 -17.65 2.24
CA GLU A 108 -26.62 -18.88 2.31
C GLU A 108 -26.76 -19.58 0.96
N SER A 109 -26.32 -18.91 -0.11
CA SER A 109 -26.45 -19.38 -1.49
C SER A 109 -25.51 -20.56 -1.78
N ASN A 110 -26.06 -21.65 -2.32
CA ASN A 110 -25.28 -22.79 -2.78
C ASN A 110 -24.35 -22.49 -3.97
N LEU A 111 -24.48 -21.33 -4.61
CA LEU A 111 -23.57 -20.86 -5.65
C LEU A 111 -22.30 -20.25 -5.04
N PHE A 112 -22.40 -19.53 -3.92
CA PHE A 112 -21.30 -18.80 -3.29
C PHE A 112 -20.64 -19.59 -2.15
N THR A 113 -21.40 -20.40 -1.38
CA THR A 113 -20.89 -21.17 -0.24
C THR A 113 -19.72 -22.10 -0.54
N PRO A 114 -19.54 -22.69 -1.76
CA PRO A 114 -18.36 -23.46 -2.08
C PRO A 114 -17.05 -22.65 -2.06
N TYR A 115 -17.14 -21.31 -2.07
CA TYR A 115 -16.00 -20.39 -2.17
C TYR A 115 -15.83 -19.50 -0.93
N PRO A 116 -15.53 -20.06 0.25
CA PRO A 116 -15.56 -19.31 1.51
C PRO A 116 -14.51 -18.19 1.59
N ARG A 117 -13.44 -18.24 0.78
CA ARG A 117 -12.45 -17.18 0.71
C ARG A 117 -12.95 -15.97 -0.06
N LEU A 118 -13.74 -16.17 -1.11
CA LEU A 118 -14.39 -15.10 -1.86
C LEU A 118 -15.49 -14.46 -1.01
N LEU A 119 -16.31 -15.25 -0.31
CA LEU A 119 -17.35 -14.78 0.58
C LEU A 119 -16.84 -13.89 1.73
N LYS A 120 -15.61 -14.09 2.20
CA LYS A 120 -14.98 -13.23 3.22
C LYS A 120 -14.68 -11.84 2.71
N ASP A 121 -14.65 -11.61 1.41
CA ASP A 121 -14.52 -10.30 0.82
C ASP A 121 -15.90 -9.73 0.50
N HIS A 122 -16.51 -9.11 1.51
CA HIS A 122 -17.85 -8.54 1.36
C HIS A 122 -17.93 -7.53 0.21
N HIS A 123 -16.90 -6.71 0.01
CA HIS A 123 -16.88 -5.75 -1.10
C HIS A 123 -16.89 -6.41 -2.48
N LEU A 124 -16.13 -7.49 -2.66
CA LEU A 124 -16.14 -8.24 -3.92
C LEU A 124 -17.48 -8.92 -4.17
N VAL A 125 -18.06 -9.51 -3.12
CA VAL A 125 -19.38 -10.18 -3.22
C VAL A 125 -20.47 -9.16 -3.52
N GLU A 126 -20.48 -8.02 -2.84
CA GLU A 126 -21.40 -6.91 -3.07
C GLU A 126 -21.28 -6.40 -4.51
N PHE A 127 -20.06 -6.14 -4.99
CA PHE A 127 -19.81 -5.74 -6.37
C PHE A 127 -20.37 -6.75 -7.38
N ILE A 128 -20.16 -8.06 -7.17
CA ILE A 128 -20.72 -9.11 -8.03
C ILE A 128 -22.26 -9.06 -8.01
N CYS A 129 -22.85 -9.03 -6.82
CA CYS A 129 -24.31 -9.07 -6.66
C CYS A 129 -24.99 -7.82 -7.24
N ASP A 130 -24.44 -6.65 -7.03
CA ASP A 130 -25.04 -5.40 -7.48
C ASP A 130 -25.07 -5.29 -9.01
N TYR A 131 -23.98 -5.63 -9.69
CA TYR A 131 -23.95 -5.61 -11.15
C TYR A 131 -24.80 -6.73 -11.77
N LEU A 132 -24.91 -7.88 -11.12
CA LEU A 132 -25.85 -8.92 -11.55
C LEU A 132 -27.30 -8.49 -11.34
N ARG A 133 -27.65 -7.78 -10.24
CA ARG A 133 -28.99 -7.17 -10.05
C ARG A 133 -29.29 -6.14 -11.12
N MET A 134 -28.33 -5.28 -11.49
CA MET A 134 -28.51 -4.35 -12.60
C MET A 134 -28.89 -5.05 -13.89
N MET A 135 -28.29 -6.21 -14.18
CA MET A 135 -28.62 -7.00 -15.37
C MET A 135 -30.01 -7.64 -15.30
N THR A 136 -30.54 -7.94 -14.10
CA THR A 136 -31.89 -8.52 -13.95
C THR A 136 -32.99 -7.50 -14.22
N VAL A 137 -32.72 -6.19 -14.10
CA VAL A 137 -33.69 -5.09 -14.26
C VAL A 137 -33.71 -4.54 -15.70
N ASN A 138 -33.26 -5.30 -16.71
CA ASN A 138 -33.21 -4.92 -18.14
C ASN A 138 -32.33 -3.70 -18.44
N PHE A 139 -31.10 -3.70 -17.94
CA PHE A 139 -30.08 -2.75 -18.38
C PHE A 139 -29.56 -3.24 -19.75
N GLU A 140 -30.11 -2.66 -20.85
CA GLU A 140 -29.92 -3.19 -22.22
C GLU A 140 -28.56 -2.80 -22.86
N ASP A 141 -27.86 -1.79 -22.32
CA ASP A 141 -26.62 -1.29 -22.92
C ASP A 141 -25.36 -1.79 -22.22
N PRO A 142 -24.62 -2.75 -22.81
CA PRO A 142 -23.37 -3.26 -22.24
C PRO A 142 -22.33 -2.18 -21.98
N HIS A 143 -22.31 -1.11 -22.78
CA HIS A 143 -21.34 -0.02 -22.60
C HIS A 143 -21.63 0.81 -21.33
N GLN A 144 -22.90 0.97 -20.97
CA GLN A 144 -23.25 1.67 -19.71
C GLN A 144 -22.88 0.83 -18.50
N ILE A 145 -23.06 -0.49 -18.54
CA ILE A 145 -22.62 -1.41 -17.48
C ILE A 145 -21.10 -1.34 -17.34
N GLU A 146 -20.40 -1.42 -18.46
CA GLU A 146 -18.92 -1.34 -18.46
C GLU A 146 -18.42 -0.04 -17.85
N ALA A 147 -18.97 1.10 -18.27
CA ALA A 147 -18.61 2.42 -17.75
C ALA A 147 -18.92 2.57 -16.26
N ALA A 148 -20.06 2.04 -15.79
CA ALA A 148 -20.40 2.05 -14.37
C ALA A 148 -19.45 1.18 -13.54
N MET A 149 -19.12 -0.02 -14.02
CA MET A 149 -18.14 -0.90 -13.37
C MET A 149 -16.75 -0.28 -13.32
N ASP A 150 -16.32 0.38 -14.39
CA ASP A 150 -15.02 1.06 -14.42
C ASP A 150 -14.96 2.21 -13.41
N ALA A 151 -16.00 3.02 -13.33
CA ALA A 151 -16.07 4.11 -12.36
C ALA A 151 -16.05 3.60 -10.91
N ASP A 152 -16.72 2.48 -10.63
CA ASP A 152 -16.76 1.89 -9.30
C ASP A 152 -15.41 1.23 -8.92
N ILE A 153 -14.78 0.53 -9.87
CA ILE A 153 -13.42 -0.01 -9.70
C ILE A 153 -12.41 1.10 -9.45
N GLU A 154 -12.46 2.20 -10.20
CA GLU A 154 -11.56 3.34 -10.05
C GLU A 154 -11.75 4.00 -8.68
N LYS A 155 -13.01 4.21 -8.27
CA LYS A 155 -13.34 4.74 -6.93
C LYS A 155 -12.79 3.84 -5.83
N HIS A 156 -13.03 2.54 -5.91
CA HIS A 156 -12.52 1.57 -4.94
C HIS A 156 -10.99 1.60 -4.86
N HIS A 157 -10.31 1.62 -6.01
CA HIS A 157 -8.86 1.76 -6.09
C HIS A 157 -8.37 3.05 -5.42
N HIS A 158 -9.03 4.16 -5.68
CA HIS A 158 -8.65 5.45 -5.10
C HIS A 158 -8.82 5.47 -3.57
N GLU A 159 -9.90 4.91 -3.05
CA GLU A 159 -10.16 4.81 -1.61
C GLU A 159 -9.15 3.90 -0.88
N GLU A 160 -8.76 2.79 -1.50
CA GLU A 160 -7.76 1.87 -0.94
C GLU A 160 -6.32 2.39 -1.09
N ALA A 161 -6.01 3.20 -2.10
CA ALA A 161 -4.69 3.78 -2.32
C ALA A 161 -4.35 4.94 -1.37
N GLY A 162 -5.32 5.53 -0.69
CA GLY A 162 -5.11 6.66 0.23
C GLY A 162 -3.97 6.45 1.23
N PRO A 163 -3.89 5.33 1.95
CA PRO A 163 -2.79 5.04 2.88
C PRO A 163 -1.41 4.94 2.21
N GLN A 164 -1.35 4.39 1.00
CA GLN A 164 -0.11 4.33 0.23
C GLN A 164 0.36 5.72 -0.18
N HIS A 165 -0.57 6.55 -0.67
CA HIS A 165 -0.26 7.94 -1.04
C HIS A 165 0.25 8.75 0.16
N ALA A 166 -0.37 8.59 1.33
CA ALA A 166 0.08 9.22 2.56
C ALA A 166 1.51 8.80 2.96
N LEU A 167 1.85 7.50 2.83
CA LEU A 167 3.20 7.00 3.06
C LEU A 167 4.20 7.54 2.03
N GLN A 168 3.80 7.69 0.77
CA GLN A 168 4.65 8.27 -0.27
C GLN A 168 4.98 9.72 0.03
N ILE A 169 3.98 10.54 0.40
CA ILE A 169 4.20 11.94 0.81
C ILE A 169 5.17 12.01 2.01
N MET A 170 5.02 11.12 2.98
CA MET A 170 5.95 11.03 4.10
C MET A 170 7.37 10.69 3.63
N ALA A 171 7.52 9.72 2.71
CA ALA A 171 8.81 9.35 2.15
C ALA A 171 9.49 10.52 1.44
N ASP A 172 8.73 11.25 0.63
CA ASP A 172 9.22 12.40 -0.15
C ASP A 172 9.61 13.58 0.75
N GLY A 173 9.03 13.71 1.93
CA GLY A 173 9.37 14.73 2.93
C GLY A 173 10.61 14.43 3.76
N LEU A 174 11.00 13.16 3.93
CA LEU A 174 12.11 12.75 4.80
C LEU A 174 13.46 13.39 4.44
N PRO A 175 13.87 13.53 3.16
CA PRO A 175 15.13 14.19 2.81
C PRO A 175 15.17 15.65 3.27
N ALA A 176 14.06 16.38 3.11
CA ALA A 176 13.95 17.77 3.57
C ALA A 176 14.07 17.87 5.10
N LEU A 177 13.46 16.93 5.84
CA LEU A 177 13.61 16.86 7.29
C LEU A 177 15.04 16.52 7.70
N GLY A 178 15.75 15.70 6.93
CA GLY A 178 17.19 15.46 7.10
C GLY A 178 18.04 16.73 6.95
N ILE A 179 17.67 17.60 6.00
CA ILE A 179 18.34 18.90 5.85
C ILE A 179 18.05 19.81 7.07
N VAL A 180 16.81 19.83 7.55
CA VAL A 180 16.45 20.59 8.77
C VAL A 180 17.29 20.14 9.96
N ALA A 181 17.41 18.82 10.17
CA ALA A 181 18.22 18.26 11.24
C ALA A 181 19.71 18.64 11.09
N ALA A 182 20.27 18.55 9.89
CA ALA A 182 21.63 18.96 9.60
C ALA A 182 21.87 20.46 9.89
N VAL A 183 20.96 21.33 9.51
CA VAL A 183 21.06 22.78 9.79
C VAL A 183 21.05 23.04 11.29
N LEU A 184 20.19 22.37 12.06
CA LEU A 184 20.19 22.46 13.53
C LEU A 184 21.52 21.99 14.13
N GLY A 185 22.11 20.93 13.60
CA GLY A 185 23.43 20.43 13.98
C GLY A 185 24.54 21.43 13.71
N VAL A 186 24.52 22.09 12.54
CA VAL A 186 25.48 23.17 12.21
C VAL A 186 25.31 24.37 13.13
N ILE A 187 24.08 24.81 13.42
CA ILE A 187 23.83 25.92 14.36
C ILE A 187 24.41 25.58 15.73
N LYS A 188 24.22 24.36 16.23
CA LYS A 188 24.80 23.89 17.48
C LYS A 188 26.33 23.93 17.44
N THR A 189 26.95 23.52 16.33
CA THR A 189 28.41 23.52 16.16
C THR A 189 28.96 24.96 16.16
N MET A 190 28.29 25.87 15.49
CA MET A 190 28.69 27.29 15.48
C MET A 190 28.63 27.94 16.86
N GLY A 191 27.71 27.50 17.72
CA GLY A 191 27.66 27.92 19.13
C GLY A 191 28.78 27.35 20.00
N SER A 192 29.60 26.45 19.47
CA SER A 192 30.72 25.80 20.17
C SER A 192 32.06 26.01 19.46
N ILE A 193 32.23 27.13 18.73
CA ILE A 193 33.37 27.37 17.85
C ILE A 193 34.69 27.52 18.59
N ASP A 194 34.66 27.76 19.87
CA ASP A 194 35.78 27.85 20.80
C ASP A 194 36.31 26.46 21.29
N GLN A 195 35.60 25.38 20.96
CA GLN A 195 36.00 24.03 21.32
C GLN A 195 37.16 23.52 20.45
N PRO A 196 37.91 22.51 20.93
CA PRO A 196 38.96 21.86 20.14
C PRO A 196 38.45 21.34 18.78
N THR A 197 39.32 21.40 17.77
CA THR A 197 38.98 21.01 16.37
C THR A 197 38.48 19.56 16.26
N GLU A 198 38.90 18.67 17.11
CA GLU A 198 38.43 17.28 17.16
C GLU A 198 36.95 17.21 17.56
N ILE A 199 36.53 18.03 18.54
CA ILE A 199 35.14 18.11 18.98
C ILE A 199 34.28 18.76 17.88
N LEU A 200 34.78 19.84 17.28
CA LEU A 200 34.07 20.48 16.15
C LEU A 200 33.91 19.53 14.98
N GLY A 201 34.93 18.75 14.64
CA GLY A 201 34.87 17.73 13.59
C GLY A 201 33.81 16.65 13.88
N ALA A 202 33.72 16.18 15.12
CA ALA A 202 32.69 15.24 15.52
C ALA A 202 31.26 15.82 15.46
N MET A 203 31.09 17.10 15.84
CA MET A 203 29.81 17.79 15.77
C MET A 203 29.35 18.01 14.33
N ILE A 204 30.26 18.42 13.44
CA ILE A 204 29.97 18.56 12.00
C ILE A 204 29.62 17.21 11.40
N GLY A 205 30.40 16.18 11.71
CA GLY A 205 30.12 14.80 11.27
C GLY A 205 28.74 14.34 11.73
N GLY A 206 28.38 14.63 12.98
CA GLY A 206 27.04 14.33 13.52
C GLY A 206 25.93 15.05 12.76
N ALA A 207 26.09 16.34 12.44
CA ALA A 207 25.10 17.10 11.66
C ALA A 207 24.88 16.49 10.25
N LEU A 208 25.93 16.00 9.61
CA LEU A 208 25.82 15.35 8.28
C LEU A 208 25.08 14.01 8.35
N VAL A 209 25.09 13.33 9.50
CA VAL A 209 24.32 12.10 9.72
C VAL A 209 22.82 12.36 9.56
N GLY A 210 22.31 13.53 9.94
CA GLY A 210 20.91 13.90 9.74
C GLY A 210 20.48 13.87 8.26
N THR A 211 21.27 14.52 7.38
CA THR A 211 20.98 14.46 5.94
C THR A 211 21.05 13.03 5.40
N PHE A 212 22.08 12.30 5.76
CA PHE A 212 22.24 10.91 5.38
C PHE A 212 21.03 10.06 5.80
N LEU A 213 20.58 10.18 7.05
CA LEU A 213 19.44 9.43 7.56
C LEU A 213 18.14 9.80 6.87
N GLY A 214 17.89 11.08 6.62
CA GLY A 214 16.70 11.54 5.90
C GLY A 214 16.59 10.89 4.52
N VAL A 215 17.70 10.88 3.77
CA VAL A 215 17.78 10.25 2.44
C VAL A 215 17.66 8.72 2.54
N LEU A 216 18.35 8.10 3.48
CA LEU A 216 18.31 6.65 3.69
C LEU A 216 16.89 6.17 4.04
N LEU A 217 16.23 6.85 4.98
CA LEU A 217 14.87 6.50 5.38
C LEU A 217 13.88 6.67 4.24
N SER A 218 14.03 7.73 3.44
CA SER A 218 13.18 7.99 2.28
C SER A 218 13.30 6.88 1.23
N TYR A 219 14.49 6.74 0.65
CA TYR A 219 14.69 5.90 -0.53
C TYR A 219 14.92 4.43 -0.24
N CYS A 220 15.35 4.09 0.98
CA CYS A 220 15.67 2.72 1.32
C CYS A 220 14.66 2.06 2.28
N VAL A 221 13.77 2.84 2.90
CA VAL A 221 12.80 2.29 3.87
C VAL A 221 11.38 2.64 3.50
N VAL A 222 10.99 3.91 3.64
CA VAL A 222 9.56 4.30 3.52
C VAL A 222 9.08 4.26 2.08
N GLY A 223 9.87 4.76 1.12
CA GLY A 223 9.54 4.71 -0.30
C GLY A 223 9.32 3.30 -0.84
N PRO A 224 10.27 2.36 -0.65
CA PRO A 224 10.07 0.96 -1.03
C PRO A 224 8.86 0.30 -0.36
N LEU A 225 8.55 0.65 0.91
CA LEU A 225 7.35 0.16 1.58
C LEU A 225 6.07 0.72 0.96
N ALA A 226 6.05 2.00 0.63
CA ALA A 226 4.92 2.62 -0.07
C ALA A 226 4.70 1.99 -1.45
N ALA A 227 5.77 1.79 -2.22
CA ALA A 227 5.72 1.13 -3.52
C ALA A 227 5.23 -0.33 -3.42
N LYS A 228 5.72 -1.07 -2.41
CA LYS A 228 5.26 -2.45 -2.18
C LYS A 228 3.81 -2.54 -1.74
N LEU A 229 3.33 -1.56 -0.98
CA LEU A 229 1.92 -1.45 -0.62
C LEU A 229 1.07 -1.23 -1.87
N LEU A 230 1.49 -0.32 -2.78
CA LEU A 230 0.78 -0.08 -4.04
C LEU A 230 0.67 -1.35 -4.87
N GLU A 231 1.78 -2.05 -5.10
CA GLU A 231 1.79 -3.34 -5.82
C GLU A 231 0.81 -4.36 -5.21
N THR A 232 0.76 -4.40 -3.87
CA THR A 232 -0.15 -5.31 -3.15
C THR A 232 -1.62 -4.92 -3.36
N LEU A 233 -1.94 -3.63 -3.31
CA LEU A 233 -3.30 -3.11 -3.53
C LEU A 233 -3.76 -3.33 -4.98
N GLU A 234 -2.89 -3.09 -5.96
CA GLU A 234 -3.16 -3.38 -7.37
C GLU A 234 -3.43 -4.87 -7.60
N ALA A 235 -2.64 -5.74 -6.95
CA ALA A 235 -2.87 -7.19 -7.02
C ALA A 235 -4.21 -7.59 -6.39
N ASP A 236 -4.58 -6.96 -5.29
CA ASP A 236 -5.85 -7.21 -4.59
C ASP A 236 -7.07 -6.68 -5.36
N GLY A 237 -6.90 -5.69 -6.24
CA GLY A 237 -7.93 -5.15 -7.13
C GLY A 237 -8.22 -6.00 -8.38
N LYS A 238 -7.34 -6.91 -8.79
CA LYS A 238 -7.51 -7.72 -10.01
C LYS A 238 -8.82 -8.52 -10.09
N PRO A 239 -9.37 -9.10 -9.01
CA PRO A 239 -10.66 -9.80 -9.05
C PRO A 239 -11.80 -8.96 -9.61
N TYR A 240 -11.86 -7.68 -9.29
CA TYR A 240 -12.90 -6.77 -9.80
C TYR A 240 -12.85 -6.64 -11.33
N SER A 241 -11.65 -6.53 -11.91
CA SER A 241 -11.48 -6.50 -13.36
C SER A 241 -11.89 -7.82 -14.04
N ILE A 242 -11.66 -8.96 -13.38
CA ILE A 242 -12.10 -10.28 -13.86
C ILE A 242 -13.63 -10.34 -13.86
N VAL A 243 -14.27 -9.91 -12.78
CA VAL A 243 -15.75 -9.86 -12.68
C VAL A 243 -16.33 -8.95 -13.75
N LYS A 244 -15.75 -7.73 -13.93
CA LYS A 244 -16.17 -6.82 -15.01
C LYS A 244 -16.10 -7.50 -16.37
N THR A 245 -14.96 -8.10 -16.71
CA THR A 245 -14.78 -8.77 -18.00
C THR A 245 -15.82 -9.88 -18.22
N ALA A 246 -16.11 -10.68 -17.19
CA ALA A 246 -17.09 -11.76 -17.29
C ALA A 246 -18.52 -11.24 -17.49
N ILE A 247 -18.90 -10.19 -16.75
CA ILE A 247 -20.25 -9.59 -16.85
C ILE A 247 -20.44 -8.89 -18.20
N VAL A 248 -19.47 -8.09 -18.64
CA VAL A 248 -19.53 -7.38 -19.92
C VAL A 248 -19.55 -8.35 -21.10
N ALA A 249 -18.72 -9.39 -21.09
CA ALA A 249 -18.73 -10.43 -22.12
C ALA A 249 -20.10 -11.13 -22.19
N TYR A 250 -20.71 -11.44 -21.07
CA TYR A 250 -22.05 -12.01 -21.03
C TYR A 250 -23.10 -11.05 -21.59
N ALA A 251 -23.07 -9.77 -21.22
CA ALA A 251 -23.98 -8.74 -21.71
C ALA A 251 -23.85 -8.52 -23.23
N GLN A 252 -22.66 -8.70 -23.78
CA GLN A 252 -22.39 -8.64 -25.22
C GLN A 252 -22.72 -9.95 -25.97
N ASN A 253 -23.29 -10.96 -25.31
CA ASN A 253 -23.59 -12.29 -25.89
C ASN A 253 -22.35 -13.01 -26.47
N GLN A 254 -21.20 -12.83 -25.87
CA GLN A 254 -19.96 -13.53 -26.22
C GLN A 254 -19.78 -14.85 -25.47
#